data_6dd210cda115369eb260b75de69b7a93
#
_entry.id   6dd210cda115369eb260b75de69b7a93
#
_cell.length_a   1.000
_cell.length_b   1.000
_cell.length_c   1.000
_cell.angle_alpha   90.00
_cell.angle_beta   90.00
_cell.angle_gamma   90.00
#
_symmetry.space_group_name_H-M   'P 1'
#
loop_
_entity.id
_entity.type
_entity.pdbx_description
1 polymer ?
#
loop_
_entity_poly.entity_id
_entity_poly.type
_entity_poly.pdbx_seq_one_letter_code
_entity_poly.pdbx_strand_id
1 'polypeptide(L)'
;MRIGSLTRALSLTAPFLVATNFVVRTQNNPVVYRDVETKYIFGFTEGSGIGLEGEKEFSPETVARMGKRDGRYFASETKLEFEFTPNQYVQFELGPLVAGHSISGVTDLDDRRQLAFSGFFGEIRYLLLDRGPSSPLAITLSAEPEWHRIDETSGARVKNLGLELKVNADLELIKNRLYLGANLLYEPEATHDPDGIGAGWEKESKGGISGALSYRVFPSVFVGAEAWYLRHYEGSWFNTFTGDALFVGPTIYVQLARKVFMTAAWNSQVWGREVDNPSAPLNLAEFSRHRAKFKVAVEF
;
A
#
# COMPACT_ATOMS: atom_id res chain seq x y z
N MET A 1 26.96 -32.62 -52.56
CA MET A 1 27.39 -32.46 -51.17
C MET A 1 26.26 -31.77 -50.43
N ARG A 2 25.46 -32.53 -49.65
CA ARG A 2 24.23 -32.07 -49.00
C ARG A 2 24.58 -31.61 -47.57
N ILE A 3 24.21 -30.40 -47.26
CA ILE A 3 24.30 -29.87 -45.87
C ILE A 3 22.86 -29.85 -45.29
N GLY A 4 22.63 -30.68 -44.30
CA GLY A 4 21.36 -30.79 -43.64
C GLY A 4 21.19 -29.71 -42.53
N SER A 5 20.05 -29.07 -42.55
CA SER A 5 19.61 -28.14 -41.50
C SER A 5 19.03 -28.92 -40.29
N LEU A 6 19.64 -28.75 -39.14
CA LEU A 6 19.07 -29.23 -37.86
C LEU A 6 18.22 -28.11 -37.26
N THR A 7 16.90 -28.28 -37.32
CA THR A 7 15.95 -27.49 -36.58
C THR A 7 15.83 -28.08 -35.16
N ARG A 8 16.30 -27.36 -34.16
CA ARG A 8 16.04 -27.67 -32.73
C ARG A 8 14.71 -27.07 -32.31
N ALA A 9 13.74 -27.93 -32.04
CA ALA A 9 12.52 -27.55 -31.41
C ALA A 9 12.78 -27.31 -29.90
N LEU A 10 12.51 -26.10 -29.42
CA LEU A 10 12.42 -25.82 -28.00
C LEU A 10 11.06 -26.32 -27.49
N SER A 11 11.05 -27.34 -26.69
CA SER A 11 9.88 -27.78 -25.94
C SER A 11 9.76 -26.90 -24.67
N LEU A 12 8.75 -26.02 -24.63
CA LEU A 12 8.30 -25.38 -23.40
C LEU A 12 7.61 -26.44 -22.54
N THR A 13 8.24 -26.84 -21.47
CA THR A 13 7.58 -27.60 -20.40
C THR A 13 6.89 -26.61 -19.46
N ALA A 14 5.57 -26.60 -19.44
CA ALA A 14 4.75 -25.90 -18.48
C ALA A 14 4.96 -26.47 -17.06
N PRO A 15 5.04 -25.60 -16.03
CA PRO A 15 5.14 -26.08 -14.68
C PRO A 15 3.80 -26.61 -14.18
N PHE A 16 3.88 -27.74 -13.54
CA PHE A 16 2.85 -28.49 -12.86
C PHE A 16 1.99 -27.64 -11.93
N LEU A 17 0.69 -27.63 -12.17
CA LEU A 17 -0.31 -27.26 -11.16
C LEU A 17 -0.37 -28.41 -10.14
N VAL A 18 0.18 -28.19 -8.97
CA VAL A 18 -0.10 -29.03 -7.80
C VAL A 18 -1.49 -28.63 -7.29
N ALA A 19 -2.51 -29.38 -7.70
CA ALA A 19 -3.83 -29.29 -7.12
C ALA A 19 -3.76 -29.94 -5.71
N THR A 20 -3.48 -29.15 -4.70
CA THR A 20 -3.71 -29.56 -3.31
C THR A 20 -5.22 -29.51 -3.08
N ASN A 21 -5.80 -30.70 -2.86
CA ASN A 21 -7.20 -30.81 -2.40
C ASN A 21 -7.31 -30.18 -1.01
N PHE A 22 -7.67 -28.89 -0.97
CA PHE A 22 -8.14 -28.27 0.25
C PHE A 22 -9.51 -28.89 0.57
N VAL A 23 -9.55 -29.71 1.60
CA VAL A 23 -10.81 -30.15 2.22
C VAL A 23 -11.43 -28.91 2.85
N VAL A 24 -12.36 -28.30 2.15
CA VAL A 24 -13.22 -27.26 2.69
C VAL A 24 -14.09 -27.93 3.75
N ARG A 25 -13.69 -27.85 5.01
CA ARG A 25 -14.59 -28.07 6.13
C ARG A 25 -15.53 -26.88 6.16
N THR A 26 -16.74 -27.05 5.62
CA THR A 26 -17.86 -26.16 5.92
C THR A 26 -18.18 -26.30 7.41
N GLN A 27 -17.51 -25.51 8.24
CA GLN A 27 -18.01 -25.24 9.58
C GLN A 27 -19.13 -24.22 9.41
N ASN A 28 -20.37 -24.66 9.66
CA ASN A 28 -21.48 -23.76 9.98
C ASN A 28 -21.18 -23.11 11.36
N ASN A 29 -20.22 -22.23 11.42
CA ASN A 29 -20.03 -21.35 12.56
C ASN A 29 -21.04 -20.21 12.43
N PRO A 30 -21.79 -19.89 13.49
CA PRO A 30 -22.56 -18.65 13.52
C PRO A 30 -21.62 -17.50 13.23
N VAL A 31 -22.07 -16.53 12.43
CA VAL A 31 -21.35 -15.31 12.08
C VAL A 31 -20.76 -14.77 13.39
N VAL A 32 -19.44 -14.94 13.56
CA VAL A 32 -18.75 -14.37 14.71
C VAL A 32 -18.73 -12.89 14.46
N TYR A 33 -19.49 -12.14 15.24
CA TYR A 33 -19.50 -10.69 15.24
C TYR A 33 -18.06 -10.23 15.49
N ARG A 34 -17.44 -9.64 14.46
CA ARG A 34 -16.13 -9.00 14.58
C ARG A 34 -16.35 -7.67 15.30
N ASP A 35 -16.06 -7.60 16.58
CA ASP A 35 -16.20 -6.38 17.38
C ASP A 35 -15.38 -5.21 16.83
N VAL A 36 -14.32 -5.48 16.07
CA VAL A 36 -13.41 -4.48 15.49
C VAL A 36 -12.90 -4.96 14.13
N GLU A 37 -13.16 -4.20 13.10
CA GLU A 37 -12.45 -4.36 11.85
C GLU A 37 -11.05 -3.76 11.95
N THR A 38 -10.02 -4.60 11.74
CA THR A 38 -8.64 -4.20 11.98
C THR A 38 -7.99 -3.51 10.80
N LYS A 39 -8.59 -3.54 9.61
CA LYS A 39 -8.05 -2.92 8.39
C LYS A 39 -7.63 -1.47 8.64
N TYR A 40 -8.42 -0.70 9.38
CA TYR A 40 -8.29 0.75 9.49
C TYR A 40 -7.76 1.28 10.83
N ILE A 41 -7.57 0.41 11.85
CA ILE A 41 -7.23 0.89 13.21
C ILE A 41 -5.77 1.30 13.39
N PHE A 42 -4.91 1.11 12.38
CA PHE A 42 -3.48 1.41 12.50
C PHE A 42 -3.13 2.75 11.83
N GLY A 43 -2.99 2.85 10.56
CA GLY A 43 -2.58 4.08 9.86
C GLY A 43 -2.15 3.75 8.45
N PHE A 44 -0.87 3.91 8.14
CA PHE A 44 -0.28 3.39 6.91
C PHE A 44 -0.10 1.87 6.97
N THR A 45 0.19 1.32 8.14
CA THR A 45 0.09 -0.12 8.37
C THR A 45 -1.36 -0.53 8.29
N GLU A 46 -1.65 -1.56 7.51
CA GLU A 46 -3.01 -2.09 7.37
C GLU A 46 -3.17 -3.37 8.18
N GLY A 47 -4.32 -3.53 8.78
CA GLY A 47 -4.69 -4.80 9.40
C GLY A 47 -5.16 -5.83 8.38
N SER A 48 -5.35 -7.04 8.86
CA SER A 48 -5.82 -8.17 8.05
C SER A 48 -7.33 -8.17 7.84
N GLY A 49 -8.08 -7.27 8.45
CA GLY A 49 -9.53 -7.19 8.31
C GLY A 49 -9.97 -7.09 6.86
N ILE A 50 -11.09 -7.71 6.54
CA ILE A 50 -11.90 -7.50 5.35
C ILE A 50 -13.34 -7.29 5.80
N GLY A 51 -14.15 -6.61 4.98
CA GLY A 51 -15.57 -6.37 5.27
C GLY A 51 -16.39 -7.64 5.48
N LEU A 52 -17.60 -7.50 5.97
CA LEU A 52 -18.55 -8.59 6.11
C LEU A 52 -19.11 -9.01 4.73
N GLU A 53 -19.53 -10.27 4.59
CA GLU A 53 -20.14 -10.75 3.35
C GLU A 53 -21.34 -9.88 2.93
N GLY A 54 -21.31 -9.37 1.71
CA GLY A 54 -22.30 -8.47 1.15
C GLY A 54 -22.09 -6.99 1.47
N GLU A 55 -21.13 -6.66 2.32
CA GLU A 55 -20.82 -5.29 2.71
C GLU A 55 -20.27 -4.50 1.51
N LYS A 56 -20.63 -3.23 1.51
CA LYS A 56 -20.16 -2.23 0.54
C LYS A 56 -19.73 -1.00 1.31
N GLU A 57 -18.64 -0.41 0.87
CA GLU A 57 -18.08 0.80 1.46
C GLU A 57 -17.70 1.79 0.37
N PHE A 58 -17.81 3.06 0.69
CA PHE A 58 -17.20 4.13 -0.08
C PHE A 58 -16.28 4.94 0.84
N SER A 59 -15.04 5.14 0.41
CA SER A 59 -14.07 5.88 1.20
C SER A 59 -13.12 6.74 0.36
N PRO A 60 -13.08 8.06 0.56
CA PRO A 60 -11.95 8.88 0.18
C PRO A 60 -10.78 8.64 1.15
N GLU A 61 -9.64 8.20 0.60
CA GLU A 61 -8.36 8.13 1.30
C GLU A 61 -7.38 9.11 0.65
N THR A 62 -6.75 9.96 1.43
CA THR A 62 -5.71 10.89 0.97
C THR A 62 -4.39 10.61 1.67
N VAL A 63 -3.36 10.40 0.88
CA VAL A 63 -1.97 10.37 1.32
C VAL A 63 -1.29 11.66 0.87
N ALA A 64 -0.73 12.42 1.82
CA ALA A 64 0.05 13.62 1.55
C ALA A 64 1.54 13.38 1.88
N ARG A 65 2.42 13.87 1.03
CA ARG A 65 3.89 13.81 1.15
C ARG A 65 4.43 15.22 1.24
N MET A 66 5.26 15.52 2.24
CA MET A 66 5.69 16.89 2.54
C MET A 66 7.19 16.96 2.82
N GLY A 67 7.83 17.95 2.24
CA GLY A 67 9.24 18.29 2.47
C GLY A 67 10.21 17.39 1.70
N LYS A 68 11.04 18.00 0.91
CA LYS A 68 12.25 17.47 0.27
C LYS A 68 13.47 18.14 0.92
N ARG A 69 14.66 18.02 0.32
CA ARG A 69 15.92 18.60 0.84
C ARG A 69 15.88 20.12 0.90
N ASP A 70 15.26 20.72 -0.09
CA ASP A 70 15.17 22.16 -0.28
C ASP A 70 13.81 22.56 -0.85
N GLY A 71 13.62 23.85 -1.09
CA GLY A 71 12.39 24.40 -1.64
C GLY A 71 11.14 24.17 -0.78
N ARG A 72 10.01 24.20 -1.42
CA ARG A 72 8.70 23.87 -0.85
C ARG A 72 8.10 22.69 -1.62
N TYR A 73 7.82 21.62 -0.92
CA TYR A 73 7.29 20.40 -1.50
C TYR A 73 6.05 19.93 -0.76
N PHE A 74 4.99 19.79 -1.53
CA PHE A 74 3.75 19.11 -1.15
C PHE A 74 3.22 18.34 -2.34
N ALA A 75 3.02 17.05 -2.16
CA ALA A 75 2.32 16.18 -3.09
C ALA A 75 1.25 15.39 -2.35
N SER A 76 0.11 15.16 -2.96
CA SER A 76 -0.97 14.35 -2.38
C SER A 76 -1.60 13.48 -3.44
N GLU A 77 -2.04 12.32 -3.04
CA GLU A 77 -2.92 11.47 -3.84
C GLU A 77 -4.15 11.11 -3.03
N THR A 78 -5.30 11.18 -3.69
CA THR A 78 -6.58 10.77 -3.13
C THR A 78 -7.14 9.61 -3.95
N LYS A 79 -7.30 8.46 -3.30
CA LYS A 79 -8.07 7.32 -3.79
C LYS A 79 -9.54 7.55 -3.45
N LEU A 80 -10.44 7.44 -4.43
CA LEU A 80 -11.88 7.41 -4.19
C LEU A 80 -12.33 5.96 -4.30
N GLU A 81 -12.27 5.25 -3.18
CA GLU A 81 -12.39 3.81 -3.12
C GLU A 81 -13.86 3.39 -3.06
N PHE A 82 -14.21 2.42 -3.87
CA PHE A 82 -15.44 1.64 -3.73
C PHE A 82 -15.07 0.20 -3.42
N GLU A 83 -15.53 -0.28 -2.29
CA GLU A 83 -15.25 -1.60 -1.76
C GLU A 83 -16.47 -2.50 -1.79
N PHE A 84 -16.24 -3.79 -2.05
CA PHE A 84 -17.26 -4.83 -2.02
C PHE A 84 -16.68 -6.16 -1.54
N THR A 85 -17.35 -6.79 -0.58
CA THR A 85 -16.99 -8.08 0.01
C THR A 85 -17.99 -9.16 -0.42
N PRO A 86 -17.74 -9.90 -1.52
CA PRO A 86 -18.69 -10.89 -2.04
C PRO A 86 -18.84 -12.13 -1.14
N ASN A 87 -17.84 -12.42 -0.32
CA ASN A 87 -17.86 -13.55 0.63
C ASN A 87 -16.86 -13.29 1.77
N GLN A 88 -16.89 -14.09 2.80
CA GLN A 88 -16.07 -13.95 4.00
C GLN A 88 -14.53 -14.06 3.80
N TYR A 89 -14.05 -14.33 2.59
CA TYR A 89 -12.61 -14.51 2.31
C TYR A 89 -12.04 -13.51 1.33
N VAL A 90 -12.88 -12.86 0.52
CA VAL A 90 -12.43 -12.00 -0.57
C VAL A 90 -13.09 -10.64 -0.50
N GLN A 91 -12.32 -9.60 -0.67
CA GLN A 91 -12.74 -8.22 -0.81
C GLN A 91 -12.12 -7.63 -2.08
N PHE A 92 -12.88 -6.80 -2.78
CA PHE A 92 -12.45 -6.04 -3.93
C PHE A 92 -12.58 -4.56 -3.65
N GLU A 93 -11.61 -3.79 -4.10
CA GLU A 93 -11.65 -2.34 -4.11
C GLU A 93 -11.31 -1.84 -5.50
N LEU A 94 -11.87 -0.72 -5.87
CA LEU A 94 -11.54 -0.04 -7.12
C LEU A 94 -11.93 1.44 -7.06
N GLY A 95 -11.23 2.27 -7.82
CA GLY A 95 -11.58 3.67 -7.91
C GLY A 95 -10.62 4.52 -8.71
N PRO A 96 -10.99 5.79 -8.96
CA PRO A 96 -10.13 6.78 -9.55
C PRO A 96 -9.15 7.36 -8.53
N LEU A 97 -8.02 7.84 -9.07
CA LEU A 97 -6.95 8.52 -8.38
C LEU A 97 -6.94 10.01 -8.75
N VAL A 98 -6.77 10.87 -7.77
CA VAL A 98 -6.64 12.33 -7.95
C VAL A 98 -5.35 12.79 -7.28
N ALA A 99 -4.43 13.37 -8.06
CA ALA A 99 -3.16 13.88 -7.58
C ALA A 99 -3.16 15.40 -7.45
N GLY A 100 -2.61 15.90 -6.35
CA GLY A 100 -2.40 17.33 -6.07
C GLY A 100 -0.92 17.63 -5.81
N HIS A 101 -0.38 18.66 -6.45
CA HIS A 101 1.01 19.07 -6.29
C HIS A 101 1.14 20.57 -6.05
N SER A 102 2.05 20.93 -5.14
CA SER A 102 2.51 22.30 -4.91
C SER A 102 4.01 22.27 -4.64
N ILE A 103 4.80 22.40 -5.70
CA ILE A 103 6.26 22.27 -5.72
C ILE A 103 6.84 23.60 -6.14
N SER A 104 7.87 24.10 -5.42
CA SER A 104 8.56 25.33 -5.78
C SER A 104 9.99 25.35 -5.24
N GLY A 105 10.94 25.53 -6.16
CA GLY A 105 12.38 25.64 -5.85
C GLY A 105 12.97 24.37 -5.25
N VAL A 106 12.48 23.19 -5.59
CA VAL A 106 13.03 21.89 -5.18
C VAL A 106 14.01 21.44 -6.25
N THR A 107 15.24 21.10 -5.83
CA THR A 107 16.26 20.58 -6.74
C THR A 107 15.75 19.33 -7.47
N ASP A 108 16.02 19.22 -8.76
CA ASP A 108 15.63 18.15 -9.66
C ASP A 108 14.12 17.99 -9.89
N LEU A 109 13.30 18.93 -9.43
CA LEU A 109 11.86 18.96 -9.71
C LEU A 109 11.44 20.32 -10.30
N ASP A 110 10.58 20.27 -11.31
CA ASP A 110 9.95 21.47 -11.88
C ASP A 110 8.97 22.11 -10.90
N ASP A 111 8.93 23.44 -10.89
CA ASP A 111 7.90 24.20 -10.17
C ASP A 111 6.52 23.80 -10.71
N ARG A 112 5.61 23.38 -9.83
CA ARG A 112 4.32 22.84 -10.25
C ARG A 112 3.23 23.14 -9.23
N ARG A 113 2.07 23.58 -9.75
CA ARG A 113 0.86 23.70 -8.95
C ARG A 113 -0.31 23.13 -9.74
N GLN A 114 -0.83 21.98 -9.31
CA GLN A 114 -1.92 21.31 -10.01
C GLN A 114 -2.78 20.47 -9.08
N LEU A 115 -4.01 20.23 -9.52
CA LEU A 115 -4.90 19.17 -9.06
C LEU A 115 -5.43 18.48 -10.31
N ALA A 116 -5.23 17.19 -10.45
CA ALA A 116 -5.54 16.46 -11.67
C ALA A 116 -5.99 15.03 -11.39
N PHE A 117 -6.85 14.50 -12.27
CA PHE A 117 -7.08 13.08 -12.34
C PHE A 117 -5.76 12.36 -12.62
N SER A 118 -5.37 11.45 -11.74
CA SER A 118 -4.08 10.74 -11.81
C SER A 118 -4.19 9.37 -12.48
N GLY A 119 -5.28 8.65 -12.28
CA GLY A 119 -5.39 7.30 -12.80
C GLY A 119 -6.49 6.48 -12.16
N PHE A 120 -6.29 5.17 -12.15
CA PHE A 120 -7.18 4.19 -11.52
C PHE A 120 -6.37 3.15 -10.77
N PHE A 121 -6.98 2.61 -9.73
CA PHE A 121 -6.48 1.43 -9.01
C PHE A 121 -7.59 0.39 -8.86
N GLY A 122 -7.18 -0.83 -8.56
CA GLY A 122 -8.07 -1.88 -8.08
C GLY A 122 -7.30 -2.76 -7.11
N GLU A 123 -7.90 -3.20 -6.03
CA GLU A 123 -7.29 -4.13 -5.08
C GLU A 123 -8.14 -5.39 -4.94
N ILE A 124 -7.47 -6.51 -4.77
CA ILE A 124 -8.05 -7.75 -4.27
C ILE A 124 -7.38 -8.11 -2.95
N ARG A 125 -8.19 -8.38 -1.93
CA ARG A 125 -7.75 -8.85 -0.62
C ARG A 125 -8.28 -10.26 -0.39
N TYR A 126 -7.40 -11.17 0.03
CA TYR A 126 -7.73 -12.55 0.33
C TYR A 126 -7.38 -12.87 1.79
N LEU A 127 -8.40 -13.14 2.61
CA LEU A 127 -8.23 -13.55 4.00
C LEU A 127 -7.72 -14.99 4.06
N LEU A 128 -6.41 -15.13 4.29
CA LEU A 128 -5.73 -16.42 4.37
C LEU A 128 -5.95 -17.12 5.71
N LEU A 129 -5.93 -16.35 6.81
CA LEU A 129 -6.14 -16.81 8.17
C LEU A 129 -7.00 -15.81 8.92
N ASP A 130 -8.14 -16.28 9.40
CA ASP A 130 -9.04 -15.46 10.22
C ASP A 130 -8.74 -15.63 11.71
N ARG A 131 -8.96 -14.54 12.45
CA ARG A 131 -8.88 -14.56 13.90
C ARG A 131 -10.04 -15.36 14.48
N GLY A 132 -9.74 -16.22 15.44
CA GLY A 132 -10.75 -17.06 16.06
C GLY A 132 -10.42 -17.36 17.53
N PRO A 133 -11.28 -18.12 18.22
CA PRO A 133 -11.08 -18.45 19.63
C PRO A 133 -9.76 -19.15 19.95
N SER A 134 -9.20 -19.86 18.95
CA SER A 134 -7.96 -20.63 19.09
C SER A 134 -6.72 -19.91 18.52
N SER A 135 -6.90 -18.81 17.79
CA SER A 135 -5.80 -18.04 17.20
C SER A 135 -6.09 -16.54 17.27
N PRO A 136 -5.27 -15.76 17.97
CA PRO A 136 -5.40 -14.30 17.98
C PRO A 136 -4.80 -13.64 16.71
N LEU A 137 -4.14 -14.42 15.84
CA LEU A 137 -3.52 -13.97 14.60
C LEU A 137 -4.51 -14.03 13.44
N ALA A 138 -4.50 -13.01 12.59
CA ALA A 138 -5.14 -13.03 11.29
C ALA A 138 -4.15 -12.58 10.21
N ILE A 139 -4.31 -13.08 8.98
CA ILE A 139 -3.43 -12.80 7.84
C ILE A 139 -4.27 -12.61 6.59
N THR A 140 -4.02 -11.54 5.85
CA THR A 140 -4.60 -11.24 4.54
C THR A 140 -3.49 -11.01 3.52
N LEU A 141 -3.67 -11.51 2.32
CA LEU A 141 -2.83 -11.21 1.17
C LEU A 141 -3.57 -10.18 0.32
N SER A 142 -2.87 -9.15 -0.17
CA SER A 142 -3.45 -8.21 -1.11
C SER A 142 -2.58 -8.01 -2.35
N ALA A 143 -3.25 -7.65 -3.45
CA ALA A 143 -2.64 -7.28 -4.72
C ALA A 143 -3.41 -6.09 -5.28
N GLU A 144 -2.71 -4.98 -5.49
CA GLU A 144 -3.28 -3.72 -5.95
C GLU A 144 -2.56 -3.27 -7.24
N PRO A 145 -3.07 -3.61 -8.43
CA PRO A 145 -2.63 -3.00 -9.68
C PRO A 145 -3.09 -1.54 -9.77
N GLU A 146 -2.17 -0.67 -10.21
CA GLU A 146 -2.39 0.75 -10.39
C GLU A 146 -1.96 1.20 -11.78
N TRP A 147 -2.66 2.20 -12.30
CA TRP A 147 -2.28 2.92 -13.50
C TRP A 147 -2.30 4.40 -13.22
N HIS A 148 -1.15 5.07 -13.44
CA HIS A 148 -1.04 6.52 -13.27
C HIS A 148 -0.66 7.20 -14.59
N ARG A 149 -1.22 8.40 -14.77
CA ARG A 149 -0.86 9.33 -15.84
C ARG A 149 -0.16 10.59 -15.34
N ILE A 150 -0.04 10.69 -14.03
CA ILE A 150 0.64 11.76 -13.32
C ILE A 150 1.59 11.09 -12.32
N ASP A 151 2.85 11.46 -12.37
CA ASP A 151 3.86 10.98 -11.43
C ASP A 151 3.57 11.52 -10.02
N GLU A 152 3.58 10.65 -9.04
CA GLU A 152 3.21 10.97 -7.66
C GLU A 152 4.16 11.97 -6.99
N THR A 153 5.41 12.00 -7.39
CA THR A 153 6.44 12.84 -6.79
C THR A 153 6.57 14.18 -7.48
N SER A 154 6.75 14.18 -8.81
CA SER A 154 7.01 15.39 -9.60
C SER A 154 5.74 16.05 -10.14
N GLY A 155 4.64 15.29 -10.22
CA GLY A 155 3.42 15.72 -10.90
C GLY A 155 3.56 15.79 -12.42
N ALA A 156 4.63 15.28 -13.00
CA ALA A 156 4.82 15.21 -14.45
C ALA A 156 3.81 14.26 -15.10
N ARG A 157 3.59 14.43 -16.41
CA ARG A 157 2.79 13.49 -17.18
C ARG A 157 3.60 12.24 -17.47
N VAL A 158 3.05 11.09 -17.13
CA VAL A 158 3.70 9.79 -17.33
C VAL A 158 2.68 8.76 -17.81
N LYS A 159 3.19 7.58 -18.19
CA LYS A 159 2.43 6.34 -18.20
C LYS A 159 3.11 5.43 -17.19
N ASN A 160 2.51 5.26 -16.02
CA ASN A 160 3.04 4.38 -14.99
C ASN A 160 2.08 3.21 -14.77
N LEU A 161 2.65 2.04 -14.58
CA LEU A 161 1.96 0.81 -14.21
C LEU A 161 2.63 0.27 -12.96
N GLY A 162 1.90 0.24 -11.86
CA GLY A 162 2.32 -0.27 -10.57
C GLY A 162 1.57 -1.55 -10.20
N LEU A 163 2.16 -2.32 -9.31
CA LEU A 163 1.53 -3.46 -8.65
C LEU A 163 2.02 -3.53 -7.22
N GLU A 164 1.19 -3.13 -6.28
CA GLU A 164 1.50 -3.34 -4.87
C GLU A 164 1.07 -4.74 -4.42
N LEU A 165 1.98 -5.50 -3.82
CA LEU A 165 1.73 -6.79 -3.19
C LEU A 165 2.02 -6.68 -1.70
N LYS A 166 1.02 -7.00 -0.87
CA LYS A 166 1.18 -6.97 0.58
C LYS A 166 0.77 -8.28 1.26
N VAL A 167 1.50 -8.60 2.32
CA VAL A 167 1.03 -9.50 3.37
C VAL A 167 0.67 -8.64 4.57
N ASN A 168 -0.60 -8.64 4.94
CA ASN A 168 -1.12 -7.91 6.08
C ASN A 168 -1.40 -8.90 7.21
N ALA A 169 -0.80 -8.70 8.36
CA ALA A 169 -1.00 -9.54 9.54
C ALA A 169 -1.34 -8.68 10.74
N ASP A 170 -2.26 -9.13 11.56
CA ASP A 170 -2.49 -8.53 12.86
C ASP A 170 -2.73 -9.54 13.96
N LEU A 171 -2.38 -9.17 15.16
CA LEU A 171 -2.45 -9.97 16.36
C LEU A 171 -3.19 -9.21 17.46
N GLU A 172 -4.24 -9.80 18.00
CA GLU A 172 -4.92 -9.29 19.17
C GLU A 172 -4.14 -9.67 20.44
N LEU A 173 -3.37 -8.72 20.98
CA LEU A 173 -2.54 -8.91 22.18
C LEU A 173 -3.36 -8.86 23.48
N ILE A 174 -4.32 -7.97 23.53
CA ILE A 174 -5.29 -7.86 24.65
C ILE A 174 -6.67 -7.79 24.02
N LYS A 175 -7.53 -8.73 24.40
CA LYS A 175 -8.88 -8.90 23.84
C LYS A 175 -9.63 -7.57 23.77
N ASN A 176 -10.07 -7.20 22.57
CA ASN A 176 -10.80 -5.98 22.24
C ASN A 176 -10.10 -4.67 22.64
N ARG A 177 -8.78 -4.67 22.92
CA ARG A 177 -8.07 -3.49 23.43
C ARG A 177 -6.76 -3.17 22.76
N LEU A 178 -5.89 -4.15 22.57
CA LEU A 178 -4.54 -3.91 22.04
C LEU A 178 -4.27 -4.83 20.86
N TYR A 179 -3.93 -4.21 19.74
CA TYR A 179 -3.63 -4.88 18.49
C TYR A 179 -2.23 -4.52 18.02
N LEU A 180 -1.53 -5.52 17.51
CA LEU A 180 -0.27 -5.36 16.78
C LEU A 180 -0.54 -5.64 15.30
N GLY A 181 -0.23 -4.69 14.43
CA GLY A 181 -0.25 -4.87 12.97
C GLY A 181 1.15 -5.00 12.41
N ALA A 182 1.30 -5.71 11.31
CA ALA A 182 2.54 -5.81 10.56
C ALA A 182 2.24 -6.01 9.07
N ASN A 183 3.01 -5.34 8.19
CA ASN A 183 2.93 -5.57 6.75
C ASN A 183 4.30 -5.91 6.18
N LEU A 184 4.29 -6.74 5.15
CA LEU A 184 5.39 -6.94 4.23
C LEU A 184 4.94 -6.47 2.86
N LEU A 185 5.70 -5.55 2.25
CA LEU A 185 5.39 -4.87 1.00
C LEU A 185 6.39 -5.20 -0.09
N TYR A 186 5.91 -5.42 -1.29
CA TYR A 186 6.70 -5.40 -2.53
C TYR A 186 5.89 -4.69 -3.62
N GLU A 187 6.48 -3.65 -4.24
CA GLU A 187 5.84 -2.77 -5.20
C GLU A 187 6.76 -2.55 -6.39
N PRO A 188 6.66 -3.37 -7.47
CA PRO A 188 7.31 -3.10 -8.75
C PRO A 188 6.50 -2.09 -9.56
N GLU A 189 7.22 -1.16 -10.18
CA GLU A 189 6.66 -0.14 -11.07
C GLU A 189 7.38 -0.11 -12.42
N ALA A 190 6.66 0.33 -13.45
CA ALA A 190 7.22 0.64 -14.75
C ALA A 190 6.66 1.96 -15.24
N THR A 191 7.54 2.93 -15.49
CA THR A 191 7.20 4.29 -15.88
C THR A 191 7.74 4.58 -17.26
N HIS A 192 6.93 5.22 -18.10
CA HIS A 192 7.31 5.78 -19.39
C HIS A 192 6.98 7.27 -19.40
N ASP A 193 8.02 8.09 -19.54
CA ASP A 193 7.87 9.53 -19.75
C ASP A 193 7.66 9.81 -21.25
N PRO A 194 6.46 10.25 -21.66
CA PRO A 194 6.18 10.54 -23.07
C PRO A 194 6.91 11.77 -23.62
N ASP A 195 7.35 12.67 -22.73
CA ASP A 195 8.01 13.93 -23.07
C ASP A 195 9.56 13.86 -22.82
N GLY A 196 10.04 12.75 -22.27
CA GLY A 196 11.45 12.51 -21.92
C GLY A 196 12.34 12.16 -23.09
N ILE A 197 13.64 12.35 -22.92
CA ILE A 197 14.69 12.09 -23.95
C ILE A 197 14.98 10.57 -24.09
N GLY A 198 14.21 9.68 -23.50
CA GLY A 198 14.38 8.24 -23.58
C GLY A 198 13.12 7.54 -24.05
N ALA A 199 13.21 6.70 -25.10
CA ALA A 199 12.06 5.97 -25.64
C ALA A 199 11.72 4.67 -24.87
N GLY A 200 12.22 4.49 -23.66
CA GLY A 200 12.13 3.25 -22.89
C GLY A 200 11.18 3.34 -21.69
N TRP A 201 10.85 2.16 -21.15
CA TRP A 201 10.22 2.02 -19.83
C TRP A 201 11.31 1.96 -18.76
N GLU A 202 11.28 2.89 -17.84
CA GLU A 202 12.07 2.83 -16.61
C GLU A 202 11.36 1.91 -15.63
N LYS A 203 12.12 1.09 -14.94
CA LYS A 203 11.58 0.12 -13.98
C LYS A 203 12.22 0.34 -12.64
N GLU A 204 11.40 0.30 -11.62
CA GLU A 204 11.82 0.43 -10.23
C GLU A 204 11.01 -0.51 -9.33
N SER A 205 11.46 -0.68 -8.13
CA SER A 205 10.72 -1.45 -7.14
C SER A 205 10.97 -0.92 -5.73
N LYS A 206 9.92 -0.98 -4.92
CA LYS A 206 10.00 -0.68 -3.49
C LYS A 206 9.76 -1.97 -2.71
N GLY A 207 10.48 -2.13 -1.62
CA GLY A 207 10.24 -3.18 -0.65
C GLY A 207 10.13 -2.56 0.73
N GLY A 208 9.28 -3.13 1.58
CA GLY A 208 9.09 -2.55 2.89
C GLY A 208 8.56 -3.51 3.93
N ILE A 209 8.80 -3.14 5.18
CA ILE A 209 8.14 -3.75 6.34
C ILE A 209 7.58 -2.66 7.22
N SER A 210 6.44 -2.92 7.83
CA SER A 210 5.89 -2.04 8.86
C SER A 210 5.46 -2.81 10.09
N GLY A 211 5.35 -2.07 11.20
CA GLY A 211 4.74 -2.54 12.42
C GLY A 211 4.00 -1.42 13.11
N ALA A 212 2.85 -1.72 13.69
CA ALA A 212 2.01 -0.76 14.37
C ALA A 212 1.40 -1.35 15.64
N LEU A 213 1.26 -0.53 16.67
CA LEU A 213 0.47 -0.83 17.85
C LEU A 213 -0.73 0.10 17.90
N SER A 214 -1.92 -0.44 18.14
CA SER A 214 -3.15 0.33 18.28
C SER A 214 -3.89 -0.07 19.54
N TYR A 215 -4.17 0.90 20.40
CA TYR A 215 -4.82 0.70 21.69
C TYR A 215 -6.18 1.40 21.73
N ARG A 216 -7.21 0.67 22.13
CA ARG A 216 -8.58 1.16 22.28
C ARG A 216 -8.71 1.95 23.58
N VAL A 217 -8.70 3.28 23.48
CA VAL A 217 -8.82 4.19 24.63
C VAL A 217 -10.28 4.43 25.02
N PHE A 218 -11.20 4.45 24.04
CA PHE A 218 -12.64 4.52 24.19
C PHE A 218 -13.32 3.48 23.29
N PRO A 219 -14.58 3.13 23.51
CA PRO A 219 -15.29 2.14 22.68
C PRO A 219 -15.20 2.42 21.16
N SER A 220 -15.16 3.69 20.76
CA SER A 220 -15.11 4.14 19.36
C SER A 220 -13.76 4.75 18.95
N VAL A 221 -12.72 4.74 19.81
CA VAL A 221 -11.46 5.43 19.52
C VAL A 221 -10.28 4.53 19.81
N PHE A 222 -9.43 4.37 18.80
CA PHE A 222 -8.10 3.79 18.94
C PHE A 222 -7.04 4.86 18.73
N VAL A 223 -5.98 4.80 19.52
CA VAL A 223 -4.74 5.58 19.33
C VAL A 223 -3.57 4.64 19.23
N GLY A 224 -2.62 4.99 18.40
CA GLY A 224 -1.51 4.10 18.12
C GLY A 224 -0.25 4.83 17.68
N ALA A 225 0.73 4.01 17.36
CA ALA A 225 1.95 4.44 16.71
C ALA A 225 2.39 3.36 15.74
N GLU A 226 3.08 3.77 14.68
CA GLU A 226 3.61 2.86 13.69
C GLU A 226 5.03 3.23 13.28
N ALA A 227 5.73 2.26 12.73
CA ALA A 227 7.04 2.42 12.12
C ALA A 227 7.04 1.72 10.75
N TRP A 228 7.61 2.39 9.74
CA TRP A 228 7.77 1.90 8.38
C TRP A 228 9.23 1.97 7.98
N TYR A 229 9.80 0.86 7.55
CA TYR A 229 11.09 0.79 6.89
C TYR A 229 10.88 0.46 5.42
N LEU A 230 11.31 1.36 4.54
CA LEU A 230 11.16 1.26 3.09
C LEU A 230 12.53 1.27 2.42
N ARG A 231 12.66 0.51 1.35
CA ARG A 231 13.84 0.46 0.48
C ARG A 231 13.42 0.65 -0.96
N HIS A 232 14.20 1.45 -1.68
CA HIS A 232 14.00 1.72 -3.10
C HIS A 232 15.11 1.12 -3.95
N TYR A 233 14.75 0.66 -5.15
CA TYR A 233 15.65 0.00 -6.07
C TYR A 233 15.31 0.37 -7.50
N GLU A 234 16.34 0.57 -8.37
CA GLU A 234 16.16 0.46 -9.80
C GLU A 234 15.89 -0.99 -10.19
N GLY A 235 15.06 -1.17 -11.21
CA GLY A 235 14.67 -2.50 -11.72
C GLY A 235 13.57 -3.17 -10.89
N SER A 236 12.81 -4.03 -11.57
CA SER A 236 11.61 -4.66 -11.00
C SER A 236 11.88 -5.70 -9.90
N TRP A 237 13.12 -6.18 -9.73
CA TRP A 237 13.43 -7.30 -8.83
C TRP A 237 14.52 -6.96 -7.83
N PHE A 238 14.44 -5.77 -7.19
CA PHE A 238 15.45 -5.32 -6.24
C PHE A 238 16.88 -5.31 -6.83
N ASN A 239 17.03 -4.87 -8.09
CA ASN A 239 18.29 -5.01 -8.82
C ASN A 239 19.39 -4.10 -8.23
N THR A 240 19.20 -2.77 -8.31
CA THR A 240 20.20 -1.80 -7.83
C THR A 240 19.60 -1.00 -6.68
N PHE A 241 20.16 -1.11 -5.50
CA PHE A 241 19.72 -0.36 -4.33
C PHE A 241 20.03 1.13 -4.49
N THR A 242 19.02 2.00 -4.34
CA THR A 242 19.16 3.47 -4.42
C THR A 242 19.05 4.16 -3.07
N GLY A 243 18.30 3.57 -2.15
CA GLY A 243 18.20 4.13 -0.81
C GLY A 243 17.13 3.50 0.08
N ASP A 244 17.14 3.92 1.33
CA ASP A 244 16.16 3.46 2.31
C ASP A 244 15.75 4.58 3.26
N ALA A 245 14.62 4.38 3.96
CA ALA A 245 14.10 5.32 4.93
C ALA A 245 13.32 4.60 6.04
N LEU A 246 13.43 5.13 7.27
CA LEU A 246 12.63 4.73 8.41
C LEU A 246 11.71 5.88 8.80
N PHE A 247 10.42 5.62 8.78
CA PHE A 247 9.37 6.53 9.21
C PHE A 247 8.78 6.06 10.53
N VAL A 248 8.42 7.00 11.40
CA VAL A 248 7.74 6.72 12.67
C VAL A 248 6.69 7.79 12.90
N GLY A 249 5.54 7.40 13.46
CA GLY A 249 4.53 8.38 13.81
C GLY A 249 3.28 7.85 14.48
N PRO A 250 2.45 8.78 14.98
CA PRO A 250 1.19 8.47 15.63
C PRO A 250 0.09 8.12 14.63
N THR A 251 -0.88 7.35 15.12
CA THR A 251 -2.10 6.99 14.40
C THR A 251 -3.32 7.19 15.29
N ILE A 252 -4.46 7.49 14.68
CA ILE A 252 -5.75 7.56 15.33
C ILE A 252 -6.82 6.99 14.42
N TYR A 253 -7.71 6.18 15.01
CA TYR A 253 -8.95 5.73 14.39
C TYR A 253 -10.12 6.14 15.27
N VAL A 254 -11.19 6.63 14.64
CA VAL A 254 -12.42 7.05 15.32
C VAL A 254 -13.63 6.51 14.55
N GLN A 255 -14.46 5.72 15.21
CA GLN A 255 -15.78 5.38 14.72
C GLN A 255 -16.74 6.52 15.04
N LEU A 256 -17.07 7.33 14.04
CA LEU A 256 -17.92 8.53 14.17
C LEU A 256 -19.41 8.17 14.30
N ALA A 257 -19.84 7.08 13.64
CA ALA A 257 -21.19 6.53 13.70
C ALA A 257 -21.12 5.02 13.45
N ARG A 258 -22.27 4.32 13.50
CA ARG A 258 -22.32 2.85 13.34
C ARG A 258 -21.67 2.36 12.03
N LYS A 259 -21.72 3.18 10.98
CA LYS A 259 -21.27 2.87 9.62
C LYS A 259 -20.35 3.96 9.07
N VAL A 260 -19.78 4.80 9.92
CA VAL A 260 -18.90 5.88 9.50
C VAL A 260 -17.68 5.89 10.41
N PHE A 261 -16.51 5.80 9.83
CA PHE A 261 -15.26 5.87 10.56
C PHE A 261 -14.22 6.73 9.86
N MET A 262 -13.21 7.10 10.63
CA MET A 262 -12.11 7.94 10.19
C MET A 262 -10.80 7.37 10.69
N THR A 263 -9.78 7.38 9.84
CA THR A 263 -8.40 7.08 10.22
C THR A 263 -7.51 8.26 9.83
N ALA A 264 -6.58 8.61 10.71
CA ALA A 264 -5.53 9.56 10.41
C ALA A 264 -4.19 9.06 10.96
N ALA A 265 -3.12 9.32 10.20
CA ALA A 265 -1.76 9.02 10.59
C ALA A 265 -0.80 10.13 10.14
N TRP A 266 0.27 10.31 10.88
CA TRP A 266 1.35 11.24 10.53
C TRP A 266 2.68 10.58 10.79
N ASN A 267 3.48 10.36 9.75
CA ASN A 267 4.78 9.73 9.85
C ASN A 267 5.88 10.71 9.44
N SER A 268 6.94 10.74 10.23
CA SER A 268 8.14 11.52 9.93
C SER A 268 9.31 10.57 9.67
N GLN A 269 10.10 10.88 8.65
CA GLN A 269 11.36 10.18 8.42
C GLN A 269 12.32 10.52 9.57
N VAL A 270 12.72 9.52 10.32
CA VAL A 270 13.63 9.64 11.46
C VAL A 270 15.05 9.19 11.13
N TRP A 271 15.19 8.44 10.04
CA TRP A 271 16.46 7.99 9.50
C TRP A 271 16.30 7.64 8.02
N GLY A 272 17.38 7.80 7.24
CA GLY A 272 17.41 7.41 5.84
C GLY A 272 18.82 7.37 5.31
N ARG A 273 19.03 6.60 4.24
CA ARG A 273 20.29 6.51 3.53
C ARG A 273 20.04 6.73 2.04
N GLU A 274 20.75 7.66 1.48
CA GLU A 274 20.80 8.00 0.07
C GLU A 274 22.14 7.52 -0.49
N VAL A 275 22.12 6.75 -1.58
CA VAL A 275 23.36 6.17 -2.13
C VAL A 275 24.30 7.26 -2.65
N ASP A 276 23.75 8.27 -3.33
CA ASP A 276 24.53 9.37 -3.92
C ASP A 276 24.97 10.41 -2.89
N ASN A 277 24.38 10.39 -1.70
CA ASN A 277 24.76 11.29 -0.60
C ASN A 277 24.76 10.58 0.76
N PRO A 278 25.74 9.69 1.01
CA PRO A 278 25.79 8.88 2.23
C PRO A 278 25.93 9.66 3.54
N SER A 279 26.28 10.95 3.46
CA SER A 279 26.40 11.82 4.64
C SER A 279 25.07 12.46 5.06
N ALA A 280 24.04 12.40 4.22
CA ALA A 280 22.73 12.92 4.57
C ALA A 280 22.07 12.06 5.66
N PRO A 281 21.51 12.68 6.73
CA PRO A 281 20.84 11.93 7.80
C PRO A 281 19.49 11.37 7.40
N LEU A 282 18.91 11.85 6.31
CA LEU A 282 17.63 11.47 5.74
C LEU A 282 17.75 11.25 4.24
N ASN A 283 17.02 10.32 3.68
CA ASN A 283 16.89 10.14 2.23
C ASN A 283 15.72 11.00 1.73
N LEU A 284 16.03 12.22 1.28
CA LEU A 284 15.06 13.17 0.75
C LEU A 284 15.10 13.28 -0.79
N ALA A 285 15.91 12.46 -1.46
CA ALA A 285 15.84 12.24 -2.90
C ALA A 285 14.64 11.34 -3.22
N GLU A 286 14.67 10.11 -2.74
CA GLU A 286 13.62 9.13 -3.00
C GLU A 286 12.34 9.43 -2.20
N PHE A 287 12.47 9.80 -0.94
CA PHE A 287 11.34 9.93 -0.01
C PHE A 287 11.08 11.39 0.39
N SER A 288 9.89 11.65 0.92
CA SER A 288 9.54 12.90 1.58
C SER A 288 9.93 12.88 3.05
N ARG A 289 10.08 14.07 3.67
CA ARG A 289 10.37 14.18 5.10
C ARG A 289 9.21 13.71 5.98
N HIS A 290 7.98 14.03 5.57
CA HIS A 290 6.76 13.67 6.30
C HIS A 290 5.74 13.05 5.35
N ARG A 291 4.93 12.14 5.88
CA ARG A 291 3.78 11.56 5.22
C ARG A 291 2.56 11.68 6.15
N ALA A 292 1.42 12.03 5.60
CA ALA A 292 0.16 12.04 6.33
C ALA A 292 -0.87 11.23 5.57
N LYS A 293 -1.67 10.45 6.28
CA LYS A 293 -2.80 9.68 5.74
C LYS A 293 -4.08 10.16 6.42
N PHE A 294 -5.12 10.34 5.63
CA PHE A 294 -6.45 10.64 6.12
C PHE A 294 -7.47 9.87 5.30
N LYS A 295 -8.32 9.09 5.97
CA LYS A 295 -9.39 8.31 5.36
C LYS A 295 -10.68 8.53 6.12
N VAL A 296 -11.76 8.67 5.39
CA VAL A 296 -13.12 8.60 5.94
C VAL A 296 -13.86 7.53 5.16
N ALA A 297 -14.55 6.63 5.85
CA ALA A 297 -15.26 5.55 5.21
C ALA A 297 -16.72 5.48 5.66
N VAL A 298 -17.58 5.10 4.73
CA VAL A 298 -19.03 4.95 4.93
C VAL A 298 -19.46 3.59 4.38
N GLU A 299 -19.89 2.71 5.25
CA GLU A 299 -20.50 1.43 4.91
C GLU A 299 -21.99 1.58 4.58
N PHE A 300 -22.55 0.73 3.71
CA PHE A 300 -23.98 0.77 3.33
C PHE A 300 -24.55 -0.57 2.88
#